data_557c2e706b76add7a3ff68eb59dd2763
#
_entry.id   557c2e706b76add7a3ff68eb59dd2763
#
_cell.length_a   1.000
_cell.length_b   1.000
_cell.length_c   1.000
_cell.angle_alpha   90.00
_cell.angle_beta   90.00
_cell.angle_gamma   90.00
#
_symmetry.space_group_name_H-M   'P 1'
#
loop_
_entity.id
_entity.type
_entity.pdbx_description
1 polymer ?
#
loop_
_entity_poly.entity_id
_entity_poly.type
_entity_poly.pdbx_seq_one_letter_code
_entity_poly.pdbx_strand_id
1 'polypeptide(L)'
;MTESSSLDDVRAQYEALPYPPRDPRDEAIRLITGTPSHILEINHYLFAGRLSFNRPFRALVAGGGTGDACIMLAQQLADRRCPGEVVYLDLSTASRAICEARAKARGLRNIQFLTGSLLDLPNMNIGLFDYIDCTGVLHHLPDPAAGMKALAAVLQPEGGVGVMLYGQYGRTGVYPLQEMLRTLAPPSMARLARICTEPGAATSATETLPCSLGWARSL
;
A
#
# COMPACT_ATOMS: atom_id res chain seq x y z
N MET A 1 -24.17 9.56 -2.67
CA MET A 1 -23.26 8.79 -3.56
C MET A 1 -23.18 7.40 -2.94
N THR A 2 -23.46 6.36 -3.69
CA THR A 2 -23.44 4.99 -3.19
C THR A 2 -21.97 4.55 -3.00
N GLU A 3 -21.70 3.69 -2.01
CA GLU A 3 -20.34 3.18 -1.71
C GLU A 3 -19.62 2.60 -2.95
N SER A 4 -20.37 1.98 -3.85
CA SER A 4 -19.86 1.43 -5.11
C SER A 4 -19.23 2.50 -6.02
N SER A 5 -19.84 3.68 -6.15
CA SER A 5 -19.32 4.74 -7.04
C SER A 5 -17.96 5.30 -6.55
N SER A 6 -17.69 5.28 -5.26
CA SER A 6 -16.43 5.77 -4.68
C SER A 6 -15.26 4.78 -4.91
N LEU A 7 -15.50 3.47 -4.81
CA LEU A 7 -14.47 2.45 -5.08
C LEU A 7 -14.14 2.35 -6.57
N ASP A 8 -15.13 2.50 -7.45
CA ASP A 8 -14.92 2.52 -8.89
C ASP A 8 -14.09 3.75 -9.32
N ASP A 9 -14.31 4.90 -8.69
CA ASP A 9 -13.50 6.10 -8.95
C ASP A 9 -12.04 5.90 -8.51
N VAL A 10 -11.81 5.32 -7.33
CA VAL A 10 -10.47 4.98 -6.83
C VAL A 10 -9.78 4.00 -7.77
N ARG A 11 -10.48 2.94 -8.16
CA ARG A 11 -9.98 1.96 -9.12
C ARG A 11 -9.60 2.61 -10.44
N ALA A 12 -10.48 3.42 -11.04
CA ALA A 12 -10.24 4.09 -12.31
C ALA A 12 -9.02 5.02 -12.24
N GLN A 13 -8.81 5.69 -11.09
CA GLN A 13 -7.65 6.53 -10.86
C GLN A 13 -6.35 5.72 -10.89
N TYR A 14 -6.26 4.62 -10.13
CA TYR A 14 -5.05 3.80 -10.05
C TYR A 14 -4.81 2.94 -11.29
N GLU A 15 -5.86 2.63 -12.08
CA GLU A 15 -5.69 2.06 -13.41
C GLU A 15 -5.05 3.05 -14.39
N ALA A 16 -5.44 4.33 -14.33
CA ALA A 16 -4.90 5.37 -15.20
C ALA A 16 -3.50 5.83 -14.76
N LEU A 17 -3.25 5.84 -13.44
CA LEU A 17 -2.04 6.39 -12.81
C LEU A 17 -1.56 5.46 -11.70
N PRO A 18 -0.90 4.33 -12.02
CA PRO A 18 -0.32 3.43 -11.02
C PRO A 18 0.64 4.17 -10.09
N TYR A 19 0.49 3.96 -8.76
CA TYR A 19 1.25 4.67 -7.75
C TYR A 19 1.91 3.73 -6.74
N PRO A 20 3.14 4.08 -6.27
CA PRO A 20 4.03 5.12 -6.83
C PRO A 20 4.57 4.72 -8.22
N PRO A 21 4.96 5.68 -9.09
CA PRO A 21 5.53 5.33 -10.38
C PRO A 21 6.82 4.54 -10.18
N ARG A 22 6.92 3.38 -10.80
CA ARG A 22 8.07 2.47 -10.69
C ARG A 22 8.44 1.90 -12.04
N ASP A 23 9.74 1.83 -12.31
CA ASP A 23 10.29 1.13 -13.46
C ASP A 23 10.84 -0.23 -12.98
N PRO A 24 10.36 -1.35 -13.51
CA PRO A 24 10.90 -2.67 -13.17
C PRO A 24 12.40 -2.83 -13.39
N ARG A 25 12.99 -2.03 -14.29
CA ARG A 25 14.45 -2.04 -14.56
C ARG A 25 15.27 -1.55 -13.38
N ASP A 26 14.70 -0.70 -12.52
CA ASP A 26 15.39 -0.18 -11.34
C ASP A 26 15.66 -1.28 -10.29
N GLU A 27 14.94 -2.40 -10.38
CA GLU A 27 15.14 -3.54 -9.49
C GLU A 27 16.52 -4.21 -9.64
N ALA A 28 17.20 -4.03 -10.78
CA ALA A 28 18.56 -4.46 -10.98
C ALA A 28 19.58 -3.57 -10.24
N ILE A 29 19.20 -2.34 -9.87
CA ILE A 29 20.06 -1.34 -9.25
C ILE A 29 19.93 -1.39 -7.72
N ARG A 30 18.68 -1.41 -7.21
CA ARG A 30 18.42 -1.34 -5.77
C ARG A 30 17.09 -1.96 -5.38
N LEU A 31 17.00 -2.43 -4.14
CA LEU A 31 15.75 -2.72 -3.48
C LEU A 31 15.23 -1.43 -2.82
N ILE A 32 13.98 -1.10 -3.08
CA ILE A 32 13.30 -0.02 -2.34
C ILE A 32 12.89 -0.59 -0.99
N THR A 33 13.33 0.08 0.08
CA THR A 33 13.03 -0.30 1.46
C THR A 33 12.29 0.84 2.15
N GLY A 34 11.41 0.48 3.09
CA GLY A 34 10.63 1.44 3.86
C GLY A 34 9.92 0.78 5.05
N THR A 35 9.24 1.59 5.81
CA THR A 35 8.39 1.13 6.93
C THR A 35 6.92 1.14 6.50
N PRO A 36 6.04 0.38 7.14
CA PRO A 36 6.26 -0.52 8.29
C PRO A 36 6.62 -1.95 7.91
N SER A 37 6.89 -2.25 6.64
CA SER A 37 7.07 -3.62 6.14
C SER A 37 8.52 -4.11 6.09
N HIS A 38 9.45 -3.43 6.78
CA HIS A 38 10.79 -3.96 6.92
C HIS A 38 10.80 -5.11 7.95
N ILE A 39 11.29 -6.30 7.56
CA ILE A 39 11.15 -7.52 8.38
C ILE A 39 11.81 -7.43 9.76
N LEU A 40 12.86 -6.61 9.92
CA LEU A 40 13.47 -6.38 11.22
C LEU A 40 12.58 -5.53 12.12
N GLU A 41 11.87 -4.54 11.56
CA GLU A 41 10.90 -3.73 12.29
C GLU A 41 9.69 -4.58 12.70
N ILE A 42 9.17 -5.39 11.78
CA ILE A 42 8.10 -6.35 12.06
C ILE A 42 8.51 -7.25 13.22
N ASN A 43 9.72 -7.87 13.16
CA ASN A 43 10.20 -8.73 14.22
C ASN A 43 10.38 -7.98 15.55
N HIS A 44 10.92 -6.77 15.51
CA HIS A 44 11.16 -5.98 16.72
C HIS A 44 9.85 -5.56 17.39
N TYR A 45 8.98 -4.89 16.64
CA TYR A 45 7.79 -4.23 17.21
C TYR A 45 6.63 -5.18 17.46
N LEU A 46 6.40 -6.17 16.60
CA LEU A 46 5.27 -7.08 16.74
C LEU A 46 5.63 -8.38 17.46
N PHE A 47 6.83 -8.90 17.23
CA PHE A 47 7.23 -10.22 17.74
C PHE A 47 8.31 -10.13 18.83
N ALA A 48 8.69 -8.93 19.28
CA ALA A 48 9.70 -8.70 20.32
C ALA A 48 11.04 -9.44 20.04
N GLY A 49 11.46 -9.48 18.76
CA GLY A 49 12.69 -10.16 18.33
C GLY A 49 12.59 -11.68 18.27
N ARG A 50 11.42 -12.27 18.52
CA ARG A 50 11.25 -13.73 18.62
C ARG A 50 10.83 -14.43 17.34
N LEU A 51 10.63 -13.69 16.24
CA LEU A 51 10.23 -14.27 14.95
C LEU A 51 11.33 -15.21 14.44
N SER A 52 10.96 -16.48 14.24
CA SER A 52 11.85 -17.48 13.65
C SER A 52 11.60 -17.58 12.15
N PHE A 53 12.63 -17.27 11.37
CA PHE A 53 12.57 -17.38 9.90
C PHE A 53 12.73 -18.81 9.37
N ASN A 54 12.89 -19.80 10.26
CA ASN A 54 12.90 -21.22 9.90
C ASN A 54 11.49 -21.83 9.80
N ARG A 55 10.45 -21.04 10.13
CA ARG A 55 9.03 -21.42 10.04
C ARG A 55 8.35 -20.66 8.91
N PRO A 56 7.27 -21.22 8.36
CA PRO A 56 6.44 -20.47 7.40
C PRO A 56 6.01 -19.13 8.01
N PHE A 57 6.12 -18.09 7.19
CA PHE A 57 5.66 -16.74 7.53
C PHE A 57 4.82 -16.22 6.37
N ARG A 58 3.56 -15.94 6.61
CA ARG A 58 2.62 -15.45 5.61
C ARG A 58 2.34 -13.98 5.82
N ALA A 59 2.62 -13.18 4.82
CA ALA A 59 2.32 -11.75 4.83
C ALA A 59 1.29 -11.39 3.76
N LEU A 60 0.35 -10.50 4.09
CA LEU A 60 -0.56 -9.88 3.15
C LEU A 60 -0.13 -8.43 2.94
N VAL A 61 -0.09 -8.00 1.68
CA VAL A 61 0.05 -6.58 1.32
C VAL A 61 -1.27 -6.16 0.68
N ALA A 62 -2.12 -5.50 1.48
CA ALA A 62 -3.45 -5.07 1.11
C ALA A 62 -3.42 -3.64 0.56
N GLY A 63 -3.71 -3.48 -0.71
CA GLY A 63 -3.50 -2.24 -1.47
C GLY A 63 -2.03 -2.08 -1.87
N GLY A 64 -1.48 -3.12 -2.48
CA GLY A 64 -0.03 -3.22 -2.74
C GLY A 64 0.52 -2.22 -3.74
N GLY A 65 -0.32 -1.50 -4.49
CA GLY A 65 0.10 -0.54 -5.49
C GLY A 65 1.12 -1.13 -6.47
N THR A 66 2.13 -0.38 -6.83
CA THR A 66 3.21 -0.87 -7.71
C THR A 66 4.23 -1.77 -7.01
N GLY A 67 4.02 -2.10 -5.71
CA GLY A 67 4.64 -3.24 -5.04
C GLY A 67 5.81 -2.96 -4.11
N ASP A 68 6.02 -1.75 -3.60
CA ASP A 68 7.20 -1.45 -2.76
C ASP A 68 7.27 -2.38 -1.54
N ALA A 69 6.21 -2.46 -0.73
CA ALA A 69 6.17 -3.35 0.43
C ALA A 69 6.23 -4.84 0.03
N CYS A 70 5.51 -5.21 -1.03
CA CYS A 70 5.46 -6.59 -1.53
C CYS A 70 6.84 -7.10 -1.97
N ILE A 71 7.53 -6.36 -2.82
CA ILE A 71 8.85 -6.72 -3.33
C ILE A 71 9.87 -6.76 -2.19
N MET A 72 9.84 -5.76 -1.30
CA MET A 72 10.75 -5.71 -0.16
C MET A 72 10.57 -6.92 0.77
N LEU A 73 9.33 -7.22 1.19
CA LEU A 73 9.04 -8.36 2.05
C LEU A 73 9.44 -9.69 1.40
N ALA A 74 9.04 -9.89 0.15
CA ALA A 74 9.35 -11.12 -0.58
C ALA A 74 10.86 -11.33 -0.73
N GLN A 75 11.62 -10.26 -1.04
CA GLN A 75 13.08 -10.32 -1.11
C GLN A 75 13.70 -10.66 0.25
N GLN A 76 13.26 -9.98 1.31
CA GLN A 76 13.81 -10.19 2.65
C GLN A 76 13.51 -11.59 3.20
N LEU A 77 12.35 -12.18 2.86
CA LEU A 77 12.04 -13.58 3.19
C LEU A 77 12.92 -14.54 2.38
N ALA A 78 13.10 -14.29 1.08
CA ALA A 78 13.96 -15.09 0.22
C ALA A 78 15.42 -15.07 0.68
N ASP A 79 15.97 -13.90 1.01
CA ASP A 79 17.34 -13.74 1.50
C ASP A 79 17.60 -14.53 2.78
N ARG A 80 16.59 -14.68 3.64
CA ARG A 80 16.63 -15.47 4.88
C ARG A 80 16.32 -16.94 4.68
N ARG A 81 16.01 -17.36 3.45
CA ARG A 81 15.51 -18.70 3.13
C ARG A 81 14.30 -19.10 3.99
N CYS A 82 13.50 -18.12 4.38
CA CYS A 82 12.26 -18.35 5.10
C CYS A 82 11.27 -19.08 4.18
N PRO A 83 10.65 -20.20 4.61
CA PRO A 83 9.60 -20.86 3.84
C PRO A 83 8.29 -20.07 3.95
N GLY A 84 8.32 -18.81 3.53
CA GLY A 84 7.22 -17.87 3.63
C GLY A 84 6.75 -17.38 2.27
N GLU A 85 5.56 -16.79 2.27
CA GLU A 85 4.96 -16.18 1.09
C GLU A 85 4.39 -14.80 1.38
N VAL A 86 4.34 -13.99 0.36
CA VAL A 86 3.65 -12.70 0.36
C VAL A 86 2.43 -12.82 -0.55
N VAL A 87 1.25 -12.50 -0.03
CA VAL A 87 0.05 -12.34 -0.84
C VAL A 87 -0.13 -10.87 -1.14
N TYR A 88 -0.11 -10.52 -2.41
CA TYR A 88 -0.38 -9.19 -2.91
C TYR A 88 -1.86 -9.08 -3.27
N LEU A 89 -2.53 -8.01 -2.81
CA LEU A 89 -3.90 -7.69 -3.18
C LEU A 89 -4.01 -6.21 -3.53
N ASP A 90 -4.57 -5.89 -4.71
CA ASP A 90 -4.87 -4.53 -5.14
C ASP A 90 -6.10 -4.50 -6.05
N LEU A 91 -6.77 -3.36 -6.11
CA LEU A 91 -7.90 -3.13 -7.03
C LEU A 91 -7.43 -2.92 -8.47
N SER A 92 -6.22 -2.35 -8.66
CA SER A 92 -5.69 -1.97 -9.96
C SER A 92 -4.92 -3.10 -10.62
N THR A 93 -5.35 -3.48 -11.80
CA THR A 93 -4.64 -4.45 -12.65
C THR A 93 -3.37 -3.85 -13.23
N ALA A 94 -3.35 -2.54 -13.51
CA ALA A 94 -2.17 -1.84 -14.00
C ALA A 94 -1.07 -1.77 -12.93
N SER A 95 -1.42 -1.45 -11.68
CA SER A 95 -0.48 -1.48 -10.55
C SER A 95 0.07 -2.89 -10.31
N ARG A 96 -0.80 -3.90 -10.33
CA ARG A 96 -0.43 -5.30 -10.21
C ARG A 96 0.56 -5.71 -11.30
N ALA A 97 0.33 -5.37 -12.57
CA ALA A 97 1.22 -5.71 -13.68
C ALA A 97 2.65 -5.16 -13.47
N ILE A 98 2.78 -3.95 -12.91
CA ILE A 98 4.08 -3.35 -12.57
C ILE A 98 4.74 -4.16 -11.44
N CYS A 99 4.00 -4.51 -10.39
CA CYS A 99 4.53 -5.31 -9.29
C CYS A 99 5.00 -6.70 -9.76
N GLU A 100 4.22 -7.37 -10.62
CA GLU A 100 4.60 -8.66 -11.23
C GLU A 100 5.88 -8.54 -12.06
N ALA A 101 6.02 -7.48 -12.86
CA ALA A 101 7.23 -7.23 -13.64
C ALA A 101 8.46 -6.98 -12.75
N ARG A 102 8.29 -6.25 -11.63
CA ARG A 102 9.33 -6.03 -10.62
C ARG A 102 9.74 -7.34 -9.94
N ALA A 103 8.77 -8.17 -9.52
CA ALA A 103 9.03 -9.48 -8.94
C ALA A 103 9.82 -10.38 -9.90
N LYS A 104 9.42 -10.38 -11.17
CA LYS A 104 10.12 -11.12 -12.24
C LYS A 104 11.56 -10.63 -12.43
N ALA A 105 11.79 -9.32 -12.43
CA ALA A 105 13.14 -8.74 -12.57
C ALA A 105 14.08 -9.19 -11.44
N ARG A 106 13.54 -9.43 -10.23
CA ARG A 106 14.31 -9.97 -9.08
C ARG A 106 14.32 -11.50 -8.99
N GLY A 107 13.60 -12.20 -9.85
CA GLY A 107 13.49 -13.66 -9.77
C GLY A 107 12.70 -14.17 -8.56
N LEU A 108 11.87 -13.34 -7.93
CA LEU A 108 11.06 -13.71 -6.79
C LEU A 108 9.96 -14.69 -7.21
N ARG A 109 9.75 -15.75 -6.41
CA ARG A 109 8.75 -16.81 -6.65
C ARG A 109 7.82 -17.05 -5.46
N ASN A 110 8.01 -16.29 -4.41
CA ASN A 110 7.27 -16.39 -3.14
C ASN A 110 6.20 -15.31 -3.01
N ILE A 111 5.58 -14.92 -4.13
CA ILE A 111 4.50 -13.94 -4.17
C ILE A 111 3.30 -14.55 -4.88
N GLN A 112 2.13 -14.48 -4.24
CA GLN A 112 0.83 -14.73 -4.86
C GLN A 112 0.17 -13.40 -5.19
N PHE A 113 -0.26 -13.21 -6.44
CA PHE A 113 -0.90 -11.98 -6.90
C PHE A 113 -2.42 -12.15 -7.02
N LEU A 114 -3.17 -11.29 -6.33
CA LEU A 114 -4.62 -11.23 -6.38
C LEU A 114 -5.07 -9.82 -6.81
N THR A 115 -6.20 -9.75 -7.51
CA THR A 115 -6.88 -8.49 -7.82
C THR A 115 -8.25 -8.49 -7.17
N GLY A 116 -8.56 -7.47 -6.38
CA GLY A 116 -9.83 -7.37 -5.68
C GLY A 116 -9.82 -6.32 -4.59
N SER A 117 -10.97 -6.14 -3.94
CA SER A 117 -11.12 -5.25 -2.82
C SER A 117 -10.64 -5.89 -1.53
N LEU A 118 -9.96 -5.13 -0.67
CA LEU A 118 -9.64 -5.60 0.67
C LEU A 118 -10.90 -5.86 1.53
N LEU A 119 -12.04 -5.27 1.16
CA LEU A 119 -13.32 -5.53 1.82
C LEU A 119 -13.84 -6.94 1.58
N ASP A 120 -13.37 -7.60 0.52
CA ASP A 120 -13.75 -8.98 0.17
C ASP A 120 -12.91 -10.04 0.89
N LEU A 121 -11.84 -9.63 1.59
CA LEU A 121 -10.89 -10.53 2.28
C LEU A 121 -11.57 -11.65 3.08
N PRO A 122 -12.63 -11.38 3.89
CA PRO A 122 -13.27 -12.42 4.69
C PRO A 122 -13.86 -13.57 3.84
N ASN A 123 -14.18 -13.30 2.57
CA ASN A 123 -14.82 -14.23 1.64
C ASN A 123 -13.86 -14.88 0.63
N MET A 124 -12.60 -14.43 0.59
CA MET A 124 -11.61 -14.87 -0.41
C MET A 124 -11.00 -16.23 -0.11
N ASN A 125 -11.20 -16.77 1.11
CA ASN A 125 -10.68 -18.09 1.54
C ASN A 125 -9.16 -18.25 1.33
N ILE A 126 -8.40 -17.18 1.53
CA ILE A 126 -6.94 -17.15 1.31
C ILE A 126 -6.13 -17.50 2.57
N GLY A 127 -6.80 -17.92 3.65
CA GLY A 127 -6.19 -18.28 4.92
C GLY A 127 -5.82 -17.08 5.79
N LEU A 128 -5.09 -17.34 6.88
CA LEU A 128 -4.68 -16.33 7.85
C LEU A 128 -3.23 -15.90 7.62
N PHE A 129 -2.90 -14.68 8.08
CA PHE A 129 -1.60 -14.04 7.91
C PHE A 129 -0.94 -13.70 9.23
N ASP A 130 0.38 -13.88 9.31
CA ASP A 130 1.19 -13.48 10.46
C ASP A 130 1.39 -11.96 10.49
N TYR A 131 1.42 -11.34 9.31
CA TYR A 131 1.57 -9.91 9.14
C TYR A 131 0.71 -9.38 7.99
N ILE A 132 0.13 -8.20 8.18
CA ILE A 132 -0.60 -7.50 7.13
C ILE A 132 -0.04 -6.08 7.00
N ASP A 133 0.39 -5.71 5.79
CA ASP A 133 0.65 -4.32 5.41
C ASP A 133 -0.61 -3.70 4.81
N CYS A 134 -1.00 -2.54 5.31
CA CYS A 134 -2.07 -1.73 4.74
C CYS A 134 -1.69 -0.26 4.79
N THR A 135 -0.67 0.09 4.02
CA THR A 135 -0.05 1.42 4.01
C THR A 135 -0.68 2.32 2.96
N GLY A 136 -1.30 3.43 3.39
CA GLY A 136 -1.86 4.43 2.47
C GLY A 136 -3.17 4.03 1.80
N VAL A 137 -3.95 3.11 2.39
CA VAL A 137 -5.12 2.50 1.75
C VAL A 137 -6.44 2.81 2.46
N LEU A 138 -6.52 2.57 3.76
CA LEU A 138 -7.80 2.64 4.50
C LEU A 138 -8.50 4.00 4.42
N HIS A 139 -7.75 5.07 4.30
CA HIS A 139 -8.32 6.42 4.18
C HIS A 139 -8.95 6.72 2.81
N HIS A 140 -8.82 5.84 1.84
CA HIS A 140 -9.53 5.90 0.56
C HIS A 140 -10.89 5.17 0.60
N LEU A 141 -11.13 4.38 1.64
CA LEU A 141 -12.40 3.68 1.80
C LEU A 141 -13.48 4.63 2.31
N PRO A 142 -14.75 4.45 1.89
CA PRO A 142 -15.88 5.16 2.47
C PRO A 142 -16.02 4.91 3.97
N ASP A 143 -15.76 3.68 4.42
CA ASP A 143 -15.68 3.28 5.82
C ASP A 143 -14.33 2.60 6.13
N PRO A 144 -13.35 3.35 6.66
CA PRO A 144 -12.07 2.78 7.09
C PRO A 144 -12.20 1.69 8.16
N ALA A 145 -13.25 1.75 9.00
CA ALA A 145 -13.49 0.76 10.05
C ALA A 145 -13.91 -0.59 9.47
N ALA A 146 -14.71 -0.59 8.40
CA ALA A 146 -15.04 -1.81 7.66
C ALA A 146 -13.77 -2.45 7.06
N GLY A 147 -12.88 -1.62 6.49
CA GLY A 147 -11.57 -2.09 6.01
C GLY A 147 -10.74 -2.73 7.11
N MET A 148 -10.63 -2.10 8.27
CA MET A 148 -9.91 -2.66 9.43
C MET A 148 -10.52 -3.98 9.90
N LYS A 149 -11.85 -4.10 9.94
CA LYS A 149 -12.53 -5.36 10.27
C LYS A 149 -12.21 -6.48 9.28
N ALA A 150 -12.16 -6.15 7.98
CA ALA A 150 -11.81 -7.12 6.93
C ALA A 150 -10.36 -7.63 7.08
N LEU A 151 -9.41 -6.73 7.40
CA LEU A 151 -8.03 -7.11 7.69
C LEU A 151 -7.95 -8.00 8.94
N ALA A 152 -8.63 -7.63 10.01
CA ALA A 152 -8.65 -8.41 11.26
C ALA A 152 -9.22 -9.82 11.08
N ALA A 153 -10.18 -10.00 10.16
CA ALA A 153 -10.79 -11.30 9.89
C ALA A 153 -9.82 -12.32 9.27
N VAL A 154 -8.72 -11.86 8.65
CA VAL A 154 -7.70 -12.72 8.03
C VAL A 154 -6.36 -12.66 8.77
N LEU A 155 -6.33 -12.04 9.95
CA LEU A 155 -5.12 -11.96 10.77
C LEU A 155 -5.02 -13.14 11.74
N GLN A 156 -3.83 -13.71 11.90
CA GLN A 156 -3.54 -14.70 12.95
C GLN A 156 -3.73 -14.08 14.34
N PRO A 157 -4.14 -14.86 15.37
CA PRO A 157 -4.30 -14.34 16.72
C PRO A 157 -3.06 -13.63 17.29
N GLU A 158 -1.87 -14.13 16.95
CA GLU A 158 -0.57 -13.56 17.37
C GLU A 158 0.05 -12.67 16.28
N GLY A 159 -0.70 -12.39 15.22
CA GLY A 159 -0.24 -11.59 14.10
C GLY A 159 -0.31 -10.08 14.36
N GLY A 160 0.19 -9.30 13.43
CA GLY A 160 0.16 -7.85 13.52
C GLY A 160 -0.12 -7.16 12.20
N VAL A 161 -0.59 -5.91 12.28
CA VAL A 161 -0.90 -5.08 11.13
C VAL A 161 -0.02 -3.83 11.13
N GLY A 162 0.67 -3.58 10.03
CA GLY A 162 1.33 -2.32 9.74
C GLY A 162 0.37 -1.41 8.97
N VAL A 163 0.05 -0.25 9.52
CA VAL A 163 -0.91 0.69 8.94
C VAL A 163 -0.29 2.08 8.83
N MET A 164 -0.51 2.73 7.69
CA MET A 164 -0.28 4.16 7.55
C MET A 164 -1.59 4.84 7.15
N LEU A 165 -1.96 5.83 7.94
CA LEU A 165 -3.14 6.67 7.72
C LEU A 165 -2.75 8.15 7.73
N TYR A 166 -3.52 8.95 7.03
CA TYR A 166 -3.36 10.39 7.11
C TYR A 166 -3.90 10.92 8.44
N GLY A 167 -3.04 11.61 9.18
CA GLY A 167 -3.45 12.32 10.40
C GLY A 167 -4.23 13.59 10.07
N GLN A 168 -5.34 13.81 10.77
CA GLN A 168 -6.19 14.99 10.59
C GLN A 168 -5.40 16.28 10.73
N TYR A 169 -4.59 16.40 11.76
CA TYR A 169 -3.79 17.59 12.01
C TYR A 169 -2.63 17.78 11.04
N GLY A 170 -2.04 16.68 10.55
CA GLY A 170 -0.99 16.74 9.52
C GLY A 170 -1.48 17.24 8.16
N ARG A 171 -2.80 17.26 7.94
CA ARG A 171 -3.44 17.70 6.68
C ARG A 171 -4.29 18.96 6.83
N THR A 172 -4.12 19.74 7.89
CA THR A 172 -4.90 20.97 8.14
C THR A 172 -4.81 21.99 7.01
N GLY A 173 -3.70 22.05 6.29
CA GLY A 173 -3.56 22.91 5.11
C GLY A 173 -4.20 22.33 3.83
N VAL A 174 -4.42 21.02 3.78
CA VAL A 174 -4.95 20.34 2.60
C VAL A 174 -6.48 20.39 2.55
N TYR A 175 -7.15 20.17 3.68
CA TYR A 175 -8.62 20.11 3.71
C TYR A 175 -9.32 21.42 3.28
N PRO A 176 -8.91 22.62 3.74
CA PRO A 176 -9.48 23.86 3.26
C PRO A 176 -9.29 24.07 1.76
N LEU A 177 -8.11 23.68 1.23
CA LEU A 177 -7.84 23.76 -0.20
C LEU A 177 -8.73 22.81 -1.01
N GLN A 178 -8.92 21.58 -0.53
CA GLN A 178 -9.84 20.63 -1.14
C GLN A 178 -11.28 21.16 -1.17
N GLU A 179 -11.74 21.76 -0.08
CA GLU A 179 -13.08 22.33 0.02
C GLU A 179 -13.26 23.53 -0.94
N MET A 180 -12.26 24.42 -0.97
CA MET A 180 -12.25 25.52 -1.93
C MET A 180 -12.32 25.01 -3.37
N LEU A 181 -11.51 24.01 -3.74
CA LEU A 181 -11.50 23.45 -5.09
C LEU A 181 -12.82 22.74 -5.42
N ARG A 182 -13.45 22.04 -4.47
CA ARG A 182 -14.78 21.45 -4.68
C ARG A 182 -15.85 22.51 -4.94
N THR A 183 -15.74 23.67 -4.29
CA THR A 183 -16.71 24.78 -4.42
C THR A 183 -16.52 25.52 -5.75
N LEU A 184 -15.29 25.69 -6.18
CA LEU A 184 -14.96 26.50 -7.37
C LEU A 184 -14.91 25.68 -8.68
N ALA A 185 -14.64 24.39 -8.59
CA ALA A 185 -14.41 23.55 -9.75
C ALA A 185 -15.71 22.89 -10.25
N PRO A 186 -15.97 22.88 -11.56
CA PRO A 186 -17.02 22.04 -12.12
C PRO A 186 -16.72 20.55 -11.81
N PRO A 187 -17.73 19.65 -11.85
CA PRO A 187 -17.58 18.24 -11.48
C PRO A 187 -16.41 17.51 -12.18
N SER A 188 -16.09 17.93 -13.41
CA SER A 188 -14.94 17.42 -14.17
C SER A 188 -13.57 17.82 -13.57
N MET A 189 -13.50 18.95 -12.89
CA MET A 189 -12.28 19.45 -12.23
C MET A 189 -12.13 18.94 -10.80
N ALA A 190 -13.19 18.50 -10.17
CA ALA A 190 -13.14 17.87 -8.83
C ALA A 190 -12.25 16.60 -8.84
N ARG A 191 -12.14 15.94 -9.99
CA ARG A 191 -11.22 14.82 -10.21
C ARG A 191 -9.75 15.26 -10.18
N LEU A 192 -9.42 16.38 -10.80
CA LEU A 192 -8.07 16.98 -10.77
C LEU A 192 -7.69 17.46 -9.37
N ALA A 193 -8.65 18.01 -8.61
CA ALA A 193 -8.43 18.43 -7.23
C ALA A 193 -8.06 17.27 -6.30
N ARG A 194 -8.61 16.06 -6.51
CA ARG A 194 -8.19 14.85 -5.78
C ARG A 194 -6.76 14.47 -6.12
N ILE A 195 -6.38 14.52 -7.39
CA ILE A 195 -5.03 14.20 -7.87
C ILE A 195 -4.00 15.17 -7.27
N CYS A 196 -4.26 16.47 -7.26
CA CYS A 196 -3.34 17.49 -6.74
C CYS A 196 -3.15 17.45 -5.22
N THR A 197 -4.04 16.81 -4.47
CA THR A 197 -3.97 16.73 -3.01
C THR A 197 -3.42 15.41 -2.47
N GLU A 198 -3.16 14.43 -3.35
CA GLU A 198 -2.46 13.22 -2.98
C GLU A 198 -0.94 13.43 -3.11
N PRO A 199 -0.14 13.08 -2.09
CA PRO A 199 1.31 13.15 -2.19
C PRO A 199 1.78 12.14 -3.25
N GLY A 200 2.17 12.62 -4.43
CA GLY A 200 2.66 11.82 -5.55
C GLY A 200 2.02 12.10 -6.90
N ALA A 201 0.95 12.87 -6.98
CA ALA A 201 0.35 13.29 -8.25
C ALA A 201 1.11 14.46 -8.93
N ALA A 202 2.36 14.70 -8.54
CA ALA A 202 3.20 15.70 -9.16
C ALA A 202 3.91 15.11 -10.40
N THR A 203 3.27 15.30 -11.55
CA THR A 203 3.86 16.01 -12.69
C THR A 203 4.95 15.32 -13.49
N SER A 204 4.57 14.88 -14.66
CA SER A 204 5.40 14.97 -15.85
C SER A 204 5.25 16.38 -16.50
N ALA A 205 5.44 17.42 -15.74
CA ALA A 205 5.61 18.79 -16.24
C ALA A 205 6.61 19.47 -15.33
N THR A 206 7.80 19.59 -15.85
CA THR A 206 8.87 20.51 -15.46
C THR A 206 8.41 21.66 -14.56
N GLU A 207 8.67 21.53 -13.24
CA GLU A 207 9.20 22.60 -12.43
C GLU A 207 9.53 22.08 -11.03
N THR A 208 10.81 22.18 -10.72
CA THR A 208 11.43 21.82 -9.46
C THR A 208 10.97 22.74 -8.35
N LEU A 209 10.16 22.21 -7.43
CA LEU A 209 10.10 22.74 -6.08
C LEU A 209 10.58 21.65 -5.12
N PRO A 210 11.59 21.92 -4.29
CA PRO A 210 12.11 20.93 -3.35
C PRO A 210 11.13 20.75 -2.19
N CYS A 211 10.44 19.62 -2.17
CA CYS A 211 9.67 19.21 -1.00
C CYS A 211 10.60 18.47 -0.04
N SER A 212 11.34 19.25 0.76
CA SER A 212 12.06 18.74 1.92
C SER A 212 11.08 18.56 3.07
N LEU A 213 10.43 17.43 3.16
CA LEU A 213 9.74 17.00 4.37
C LEU A 213 10.72 16.17 5.21
N GLY A 214 11.39 16.87 6.13
CA GLY A 214 12.17 16.25 7.18
C GLY A 214 11.28 15.42 8.10
N TRP A 215 11.68 14.18 8.34
CA TRP A 215 11.10 13.32 9.36
C TRP A 215 11.48 13.87 10.74
N ALA A 216 10.51 14.41 11.46
CA ALA A 216 10.68 14.66 12.88
C ALA A 216 10.59 13.32 13.62
N ARG A 217 11.69 12.89 14.22
CA ARG A 217 11.69 11.89 15.29
C ARG A 217 10.95 12.52 16.47
N SER A 218 9.86 11.91 16.89
CA SER A 218 9.34 12.12 18.25
C SER A 218 9.63 10.87 19.06
N LEU A 219 10.28 11.15 20.18
CA LEU A 219 10.60 10.28 21.31
C LEU A 219 9.35 9.57 21.86
#